data_0a33d564578594d7314bb15a3ccb2cb7
#
_entry.id   0a33d564578594d7314bb15a3ccb2cb7
#
_cell.length_a   1.000
_cell.length_b   1.000
_cell.length_c   1.000
_cell.angle_alpha   90.00
_cell.angle_beta   90.00
_cell.angle_gamma   90.00
#
_symmetry.space_group_name_H-M   'P 1'
#
loop_
_entity.id
_entity.type
_entity.pdbx_description
1 polymer ?
#
loop_
_entity_poly.entity_id
_entity_poly.type
_entity_poly.pdbx_seq_one_letter_code
_entity_poly.pdbx_strand_id
1 'polypeptide(L)'
;MSFDVEAVRKDFPALNRLVRNDNPLIYLDSGATSQKPVQVLDAEREFYELHNGAAHRGAHLLSEEGTELYENARAKVAGFLNADPGEIVFTKSATESVNLVAYALTSSLGPGDEILITEMEHHANLVPWQQLALRTGATLRWFTVDGEGRLIVDPSLITERTKIVAVTGQSNVTGVVPPVAEITRLAHEVGALVLADGAQSVPHRAVDVRSDDVDFLAFSGHKMLGPLGLGVLYGRRSVLEALPPFLTGGSMIEVVRMEETTFLPPPDRFEPGVPPAPLAVGLAAAIDYLNALGMDNVAAHEEELTAHALSLLGEIPGVRILGPTTTQDRGGAVAFEVEGVHPHDIGQVLDDLGIAVRTGHHCAWPLHRALGVQSSTRATFYVYNTHDEVDALAEGIRSAQRFFQVLWNSSRCTRTSSWTTTGIRTTRVSGIRTTPRCTTSTRPAATR
;
A
#
# COMPACT_ATOMS: atom_id res chain seq x y z
N MET A 1 26.05 13.38 6.44
CA MET A 1 25.64 13.75 7.82
C MET A 1 24.82 12.58 8.33
N SER A 2 24.97 12.18 9.60
CA SER A 2 24.11 11.14 10.17
C SER A 2 22.66 11.62 10.18
N PHE A 3 21.71 10.76 9.86
CA PHE A 3 20.29 11.04 9.94
C PHE A 3 19.89 11.35 11.39
N ASP A 4 19.43 12.57 11.66
CA ASP A 4 19.05 13.00 13.01
C ASP A 4 17.53 12.84 13.20
N VAL A 5 17.11 11.65 13.62
CA VAL A 5 15.71 11.31 13.82
C VAL A 5 15.03 12.19 14.86
N GLU A 6 15.76 12.62 15.91
CA GLU A 6 15.20 13.47 16.98
C GLU A 6 14.90 14.88 16.45
N ALA A 7 15.69 15.40 15.52
CA ALA A 7 15.38 16.64 14.82
C ALA A 7 14.17 16.49 13.92
N VAL A 8 14.10 15.39 13.15
CA VAL A 8 12.98 15.08 12.25
C VAL A 8 11.66 14.97 13.03
N ARG A 9 11.63 14.27 14.17
CA ARG A 9 10.42 14.06 14.97
C ARG A 9 9.73 15.36 15.41
N LYS A 10 10.49 16.44 15.62
CA LYS A 10 9.96 17.75 16.03
C LYS A 10 9.02 18.37 15.01
N ASP A 11 9.18 18.01 13.75
CA ASP A 11 8.33 18.49 12.66
C ASP A 11 6.96 17.80 12.61
N PHE A 12 6.75 16.72 13.36
CA PHE A 12 5.53 15.90 13.32
C PHE A 12 4.66 16.09 14.57
N PRO A 13 3.74 17.07 14.59
CA PRO A 13 2.97 17.42 15.79
C PRO A 13 2.11 16.27 16.32
N ALA A 14 1.66 15.35 15.46
CA ALA A 14 0.87 14.21 15.87
C ALA A 14 1.63 13.25 16.81
N LEU A 15 2.96 13.18 16.73
CA LEU A 15 3.79 12.31 17.57
C LEU A 15 3.90 12.79 19.01
N ASN A 16 3.56 14.06 19.29
CA ASN A 16 3.54 14.62 20.65
C ASN A 16 2.27 14.30 21.42
N ARG A 17 1.36 13.55 20.80
CA ARG A 17 0.07 13.23 21.35
C ARG A 17 0.15 12.11 22.38
N LEU A 18 -0.58 12.25 23.50
CA LEU A 18 -0.94 11.13 24.36
C LEU A 18 -2.14 10.37 23.79
N VAL A 19 -2.11 9.07 23.93
CA VAL A 19 -3.17 8.15 23.45
C VAL A 19 -3.77 7.37 24.63
N ARG A 20 -4.17 6.12 24.44
CA ARG A 20 -4.79 5.32 25.50
C ARG A 20 -3.96 5.27 26.77
N ASN A 21 -4.62 5.38 27.93
CA ASN A 21 -4.01 5.34 29.26
C ASN A 21 -2.92 6.42 29.46
N ASP A 22 -3.04 7.55 28.75
CA ASP A 22 -2.07 8.64 28.77
C ASP A 22 -0.64 8.24 28.33
N ASN A 23 -0.52 7.17 27.54
CA ASN A 23 0.76 6.75 26.97
C ASN A 23 1.18 7.67 25.82
N PRO A 24 2.47 7.94 25.63
CA PRO A 24 2.99 8.55 24.41
C PRO A 24 2.65 7.71 23.18
N LEU A 25 2.35 8.37 22.06
CA LEU A 25 2.10 7.68 20.80
C LEU A 25 3.38 7.10 20.22
N ILE A 26 3.41 5.79 20.02
CA ILE A 26 4.39 5.06 19.18
C ILE A 26 3.67 4.66 17.91
N TYR A 27 3.97 5.36 16.80
CA TYR A 27 3.23 5.18 15.54
C TYR A 27 3.97 4.27 14.57
N LEU A 28 3.58 3.00 14.50
CA LEU A 28 4.17 1.96 13.65
C LEU A 28 3.20 1.48 12.55
N ASP A 29 2.38 2.38 11.99
CA ASP A 29 1.44 2.05 10.90
C ASP A 29 1.58 3.00 9.69
N SER A 30 2.80 3.46 9.40
CA SER A 30 3.10 4.34 8.27
C SER A 30 2.76 3.72 6.91
N GLY A 31 2.81 2.40 6.80
CA GLY A 31 2.39 1.67 5.59
C GLY A 31 0.89 1.74 5.30
N ALA A 32 0.05 2.15 6.26
CA ALA A 32 -1.35 2.49 6.02
C ALA A 32 -1.50 3.97 5.64
N THR A 33 -0.93 4.88 6.43
CA THR A 33 -0.80 6.31 6.14
C THR A 33 0.32 6.89 7.01
N SER A 34 1.19 7.76 6.47
CA SER A 34 2.23 8.42 7.25
C SER A 34 1.68 9.60 8.04
N GLN A 35 2.37 10.05 9.10
CA GLN A 35 2.12 11.33 9.73
C GLN A 35 2.61 12.48 8.83
N LYS A 36 2.15 13.71 9.09
CA LYS A 36 2.44 14.88 8.26
C LYS A 36 3.33 15.86 9.01
N PRO A 37 4.43 16.34 8.41
CA PRO A 37 5.24 17.38 9.00
C PRO A 37 4.54 18.74 8.89
N VAL A 38 4.89 19.67 9.76
CA VAL A 38 4.28 21.02 9.80
C VAL A 38 4.41 21.73 8.46
N GLN A 39 5.50 21.53 7.72
CA GLN A 39 5.73 22.13 6.40
C GLN A 39 4.65 21.75 5.39
N VAL A 40 4.14 20.53 5.44
CA VAL A 40 3.03 20.07 4.59
C VAL A 40 1.71 20.70 5.04
N LEU A 41 1.46 20.71 6.37
CA LEU A 41 0.24 21.28 6.93
C LEU A 41 0.15 22.77 6.66
N ASP A 42 1.26 23.49 6.80
CA ASP A 42 1.33 24.93 6.56
C ASP A 42 1.19 25.27 5.07
N ALA A 43 1.78 24.49 4.17
CA ALA A 43 1.64 24.67 2.72
C ALA A 43 0.17 24.55 2.25
N GLU A 44 -0.57 23.57 2.76
CA GLU A 44 -2.01 23.44 2.46
C GLU A 44 -2.81 24.60 3.05
N ARG A 45 -2.51 25.02 4.29
CA ARG A 45 -3.16 26.15 4.95
C ARG A 45 -2.93 27.45 4.18
N GLU A 46 -1.66 27.74 3.83
CA GLU A 46 -1.26 28.94 3.11
C GLU A 46 -1.98 29.05 1.77
N PHE A 47 -2.13 27.92 1.05
CA PHE A 47 -2.90 27.91 -0.20
C PHE A 47 -4.32 28.42 0.01
N TYR A 48 -5.03 27.92 1.03
CA TYR A 48 -6.41 28.35 1.29
C TYR A 48 -6.50 29.79 1.81
N GLU A 49 -5.53 30.24 2.57
CA GLU A 49 -5.54 31.59 3.15
C GLU A 49 -5.18 32.68 2.12
N LEU A 50 -4.27 32.37 1.17
CA LEU A 50 -3.69 33.38 0.29
C LEU A 50 -3.96 33.16 -1.21
N HIS A 51 -4.09 31.92 -1.69
CA HIS A 51 -4.06 31.56 -3.11
C HIS A 51 -5.30 30.81 -3.59
N ASN A 52 -6.38 30.79 -2.81
CA ASN A 52 -7.58 30.00 -3.11
C ASN A 52 -8.34 30.53 -4.32
N GLY A 53 -7.89 30.20 -5.52
CA GLY A 53 -8.50 30.43 -6.82
C GLY A 53 -8.68 29.13 -7.60
N ALA A 54 -9.62 29.12 -8.57
CA ALA A 54 -9.80 27.96 -9.44
C ALA A 54 -8.65 27.92 -10.46
N ALA A 55 -7.71 27.00 -10.28
CA ALA A 55 -6.60 26.80 -11.20
C ALA A 55 -7.10 26.58 -12.64
N HIS A 56 -6.41 27.15 -13.63
CA HIS A 56 -6.72 27.11 -15.07
C HIS A 56 -8.06 27.76 -15.51
N ARG A 57 -8.79 28.44 -14.60
CA ARG A 57 -10.18 28.85 -14.87
C ARG A 57 -10.44 30.37 -14.81
N GLY A 58 -9.63 31.15 -14.16
CA GLY A 58 -9.87 32.57 -13.94
C GLY A 58 -8.81 33.46 -14.59
N ALA A 59 -9.23 34.67 -15.00
CA ALA A 59 -8.34 35.71 -15.48
C ALA A 59 -8.07 36.75 -14.38
N HIS A 60 -7.78 36.28 -13.17
CA HIS A 60 -7.47 37.11 -12.01
C HIS A 60 -6.31 36.47 -11.20
N LEU A 61 -5.61 37.32 -10.43
CA LEU A 61 -4.37 36.97 -9.76
C LEU A 61 -4.44 35.68 -8.98
N LEU A 62 -5.45 35.44 -8.15
CA LEU A 62 -5.58 34.20 -7.36
C LEU A 62 -5.68 32.94 -8.23
N SER A 63 -6.29 33.02 -9.43
CA SER A 63 -6.34 31.89 -10.36
C SER A 63 -4.99 31.66 -11.05
N GLU A 64 -4.27 32.73 -11.36
CA GLU A 64 -2.91 32.65 -11.93
C GLU A 64 -1.95 32.02 -10.91
N GLU A 65 -1.92 32.53 -9.67
CA GLU A 65 -1.12 32.00 -8.57
C GLU A 65 -1.46 30.53 -8.27
N GLY A 66 -2.77 30.19 -8.14
CA GLY A 66 -3.21 28.84 -7.90
C GLY A 66 -2.83 27.86 -9.03
N THR A 67 -2.82 28.34 -10.28
CA THR A 67 -2.37 27.57 -11.45
C THR A 67 -0.86 27.35 -11.38
N GLU A 68 -0.08 28.39 -11.12
CA GLU A 68 1.37 28.30 -11.00
C GLU A 68 1.79 27.33 -9.89
N LEU A 69 1.18 27.43 -8.72
CA LEU A 69 1.43 26.52 -7.61
C LEU A 69 1.09 25.06 -7.94
N TYR A 70 -0.01 24.83 -8.64
CA TYR A 70 -0.44 23.49 -9.05
C TYR A 70 0.54 22.88 -10.07
N GLU A 71 0.95 23.64 -11.09
CA GLU A 71 1.88 23.14 -12.12
C GLU A 71 3.32 23.01 -11.58
N ASN A 72 3.74 23.87 -10.64
CA ASN A 72 4.98 23.70 -9.91
C ASN A 72 4.99 22.41 -9.07
N ALA A 73 3.85 22.06 -8.46
CA ALA A 73 3.73 20.79 -7.76
C ALA A 73 3.87 19.59 -8.72
N ARG A 74 3.27 19.66 -9.91
CA ARG A 74 3.44 18.64 -10.97
C ARG A 74 4.91 18.51 -11.38
N ALA A 75 5.60 19.61 -11.58
CA ALA A 75 7.01 19.62 -11.95
C ALA A 75 7.90 19.00 -10.85
N LYS A 76 7.60 19.26 -9.56
CA LYS A 76 8.31 18.62 -8.44
C LYS A 76 8.09 17.12 -8.39
N VAL A 77 6.84 16.64 -8.59
CA VAL A 77 6.55 15.21 -8.69
C VAL A 77 7.33 14.59 -9.84
N ALA A 78 7.34 15.22 -11.01
CA ALA A 78 8.08 14.75 -12.16
C ALA A 78 9.58 14.64 -11.87
N GLY A 79 10.18 15.69 -11.29
CA GLY A 79 11.59 15.69 -10.90
C GLY A 79 11.93 14.61 -9.87
N PHE A 80 11.02 14.34 -8.93
CA PHE A 80 11.20 13.29 -7.91
C PHE A 80 11.26 11.88 -8.49
N LEU A 81 10.61 11.65 -9.65
CA LEU A 81 10.53 10.36 -10.33
C LEU A 81 11.49 10.26 -11.55
N ASN A 82 12.25 11.28 -11.86
CA ASN A 82 13.01 11.43 -13.12
C ASN A 82 12.08 11.33 -14.36
N ALA A 83 10.92 12.01 -14.32
CA ALA A 83 9.93 12.07 -15.38
C ALA A 83 9.77 13.50 -15.93
N ASP A 84 9.01 13.66 -17.02
CA ASP A 84 8.56 14.95 -17.51
C ASP A 84 7.20 15.35 -16.89
N PRO A 85 6.93 16.66 -16.65
CA PRO A 85 5.65 17.09 -16.10
C PRO A 85 4.44 16.61 -16.90
N GLY A 86 4.53 16.52 -18.23
CA GLY A 86 3.47 16.00 -19.10
C GLY A 86 3.19 14.50 -18.98
N GLU A 87 3.95 13.78 -18.16
CA GLU A 87 3.78 12.35 -17.84
C GLU A 87 3.15 12.13 -16.47
N ILE A 88 2.84 13.21 -15.73
CA ILE A 88 2.27 13.17 -14.39
C ILE A 88 0.79 13.52 -14.44
N VAL A 89 -0.06 12.60 -13.99
CA VAL A 89 -1.50 12.78 -13.84
C VAL A 89 -1.85 12.75 -12.36
N PHE A 90 -2.50 13.79 -11.85
CA PHE A 90 -3.03 13.79 -10.50
C PHE A 90 -4.35 13.03 -10.44
N THR A 91 -4.45 12.13 -9.48
CA THR A 91 -5.62 11.33 -9.17
C THR A 91 -5.95 11.50 -7.68
N LYS A 92 -6.96 10.82 -7.16
CA LYS A 92 -7.20 10.90 -5.71
C LYS A 92 -6.46 9.84 -4.89
N SER A 93 -5.87 8.83 -5.53
CA SER A 93 -5.08 7.77 -4.88
C SER A 93 -4.44 6.83 -5.91
N ALA A 94 -3.46 6.02 -5.49
CA ALA A 94 -2.95 4.90 -6.31
C ALA A 94 -4.07 3.98 -6.81
N THR A 95 -5.10 3.74 -5.99
CA THR A 95 -6.27 2.93 -6.39
C THR A 95 -6.96 3.53 -7.61
N GLU A 96 -7.19 4.85 -7.64
CA GLU A 96 -7.79 5.50 -8.82
C GLU A 96 -6.85 5.46 -10.02
N SER A 97 -5.54 5.66 -9.82
CA SER A 97 -4.52 5.54 -10.87
C SER A 97 -4.56 4.18 -11.57
N VAL A 98 -4.59 3.09 -10.80
CA VAL A 98 -4.69 1.73 -11.36
C VAL A 98 -6.02 1.51 -12.07
N ASN A 99 -7.14 2.00 -11.50
CA ASN A 99 -8.46 1.90 -12.16
C ASN A 99 -8.50 2.70 -13.46
N LEU A 100 -7.87 3.88 -13.52
CA LEU A 100 -7.76 4.69 -14.74
C LEU A 100 -7.10 3.86 -15.86
N VAL A 101 -5.94 3.28 -15.59
CA VAL A 101 -5.23 2.46 -16.58
C VAL A 101 -6.06 1.24 -16.98
N ALA A 102 -6.60 0.49 -16.00
CA ALA A 102 -7.42 -0.68 -16.27
C ALA A 102 -8.69 -0.37 -17.07
N TYR A 103 -9.31 0.79 -16.83
CA TYR A 103 -10.47 1.22 -17.59
C TYR A 103 -10.09 1.66 -19.01
N ALA A 104 -9.04 2.47 -19.15
CA ALA A 104 -8.58 2.98 -20.43
C ALA A 104 -8.14 1.86 -21.40
N LEU A 105 -7.63 0.75 -20.86
CA LEU A 105 -7.25 -0.43 -21.65
C LEU A 105 -8.43 -1.31 -22.07
N THR A 106 -9.66 -1.04 -21.65
CA THR A 106 -10.82 -1.90 -21.93
C THR A 106 -11.05 -2.11 -23.44
N SER A 107 -10.82 -1.09 -24.27
CA SER A 107 -11.00 -1.19 -25.73
C SER A 107 -9.83 -1.86 -26.45
N SER A 108 -8.71 -2.06 -25.78
CA SER A 108 -7.47 -2.61 -26.35
C SER A 108 -7.28 -4.10 -26.06
N LEU A 109 -8.12 -4.68 -25.20
CA LEU A 109 -8.03 -6.10 -24.82
C LEU A 109 -9.29 -6.86 -25.23
N GLY A 110 -9.12 -8.17 -25.49
CA GLY A 110 -10.21 -9.06 -25.85
C GLY A 110 -9.95 -10.52 -25.45
N PRO A 111 -10.87 -11.45 -25.83
CA PRO A 111 -10.65 -12.87 -25.62
C PRO A 111 -9.36 -13.35 -26.27
N GLY A 112 -8.53 -14.06 -25.50
CA GLY A 112 -7.23 -14.55 -25.93
C GLY A 112 -6.06 -13.71 -25.45
N ASP A 113 -6.28 -12.46 -25.04
CA ASP A 113 -5.27 -11.65 -24.38
C ASP A 113 -5.08 -12.06 -22.92
N GLU A 114 -3.92 -11.76 -22.36
CA GLU A 114 -3.55 -12.08 -20.98
C GLU A 114 -3.17 -10.82 -20.19
N ILE A 115 -3.61 -10.79 -18.94
CA ILE A 115 -3.22 -9.80 -17.92
C ILE A 115 -2.40 -10.56 -16.89
N LEU A 116 -1.18 -10.13 -16.62
CA LEU A 116 -0.30 -10.79 -15.65
C LEU A 116 -0.12 -9.90 -14.42
N ILE A 117 -0.33 -10.47 -13.24
CA ILE A 117 -0.12 -9.82 -11.93
C ILE A 117 0.74 -10.68 -11.03
N THR A 118 0.80 -10.40 -9.73
CA THR A 118 1.48 -11.26 -8.75
C THR A 118 0.58 -11.65 -7.58
N GLU A 119 0.91 -12.73 -6.87
CA GLU A 119 0.22 -13.10 -5.61
C GLU A 119 0.47 -12.11 -4.46
N MET A 120 1.49 -11.25 -4.58
CA MET A 120 1.83 -10.29 -3.52
C MET A 120 1.10 -8.94 -3.63
N GLU A 121 0.22 -8.78 -4.63
CA GLU A 121 -0.43 -7.50 -4.88
C GLU A 121 -1.36 -7.05 -3.74
N HIS A 122 -1.30 -5.75 -3.44
CA HIS A 122 -2.37 -5.10 -2.71
C HIS A 122 -3.66 -5.16 -3.53
N HIS A 123 -4.82 -5.27 -2.88
CA HIS A 123 -6.12 -5.37 -3.57
C HIS A 123 -6.36 -4.23 -4.58
N ALA A 124 -5.77 -3.05 -4.37
CA ALA A 124 -5.86 -1.93 -5.32
C ALA A 124 -5.17 -2.22 -6.66
N ASN A 125 -4.14 -3.08 -6.66
CA ASN A 125 -3.43 -3.53 -7.87
C ASN A 125 -3.79 -4.97 -8.28
N LEU A 126 -4.90 -5.49 -7.79
CA LEU A 126 -5.42 -6.82 -8.14
C LEU A 126 -6.85 -6.74 -8.68
N VAL A 127 -7.76 -6.12 -7.90
CA VAL A 127 -9.19 -6.13 -8.22
C VAL A 127 -9.51 -5.40 -9.54
N PRO A 128 -8.90 -4.25 -9.89
CA PRO A 128 -9.14 -3.60 -11.17
C PRO A 128 -8.80 -4.50 -12.37
N TRP A 129 -7.75 -5.31 -12.28
CA TRP A 129 -7.34 -6.25 -13.33
C TRP A 129 -8.30 -7.43 -13.46
N GLN A 130 -8.82 -7.95 -12.33
CA GLN A 130 -9.91 -8.93 -12.35
C GLN A 130 -11.15 -8.37 -13.07
N GLN A 131 -11.51 -7.11 -12.79
CA GLN A 131 -12.64 -6.47 -13.43
C GLN A 131 -12.38 -6.17 -14.91
N LEU A 132 -11.16 -5.83 -15.30
CA LEU A 132 -10.77 -5.68 -16.70
C LEU A 132 -10.89 -7.03 -17.43
N ALA A 133 -10.35 -8.11 -16.87
CA ALA A 133 -10.45 -9.46 -17.44
C ALA A 133 -11.91 -9.89 -17.65
N LEU A 134 -12.79 -9.65 -16.65
CA LEU A 134 -14.22 -9.93 -16.76
C LEU A 134 -14.92 -9.12 -17.86
N ARG A 135 -14.57 -7.84 -18.04
CA ARG A 135 -15.17 -6.98 -19.06
C ARG A 135 -14.75 -7.33 -20.47
N THR A 136 -13.49 -7.75 -20.64
CA THR A 136 -12.89 -7.96 -21.97
C THR A 136 -12.86 -9.42 -22.41
N GLY A 137 -13.03 -10.35 -21.50
CA GLY A 137 -12.84 -11.79 -21.76
C GLY A 137 -11.35 -12.20 -21.77
N ALA A 138 -10.43 -11.31 -21.41
CA ALA A 138 -9.02 -11.62 -21.26
C ALA A 138 -8.78 -12.56 -20.07
N THR A 139 -7.67 -13.27 -20.08
CA THR A 139 -7.29 -14.23 -19.03
C THR A 139 -6.38 -13.54 -18.01
N LEU A 140 -6.74 -13.61 -16.71
CA LEU A 140 -5.86 -13.18 -15.63
C LEU A 140 -4.90 -14.31 -15.26
N ARG A 141 -3.61 -14.01 -15.21
CA ARG A 141 -2.53 -14.89 -14.77
C ARG A 141 -1.72 -14.22 -13.68
N TRP A 142 -0.92 -14.98 -12.94
CA TRP A 142 -0.09 -14.41 -11.86
C TRP A 142 1.19 -15.17 -11.62
N PHE A 143 2.23 -14.45 -11.23
CA PHE A 143 3.42 -15.01 -10.61
C PHE A 143 3.11 -15.43 -9.18
N THR A 144 3.65 -16.55 -8.76
CA THR A 144 3.53 -17.04 -7.38
C THR A 144 4.68 -16.53 -6.51
N VAL A 145 4.57 -16.77 -5.20
CA VAL A 145 5.63 -16.48 -4.24
C VAL A 145 6.18 -17.76 -3.61
N ASP A 146 7.41 -17.69 -3.10
CA ASP A 146 8.00 -18.75 -2.30
C ASP A 146 7.53 -18.71 -0.83
N GLY A 147 8.09 -19.62 0.01
CA GLY A 147 7.73 -19.71 1.44
C GLY A 147 8.11 -18.49 2.28
N GLU A 148 8.99 -17.61 1.78
CA GLU A 148 9.35 -16.33 2.38
C GLU A 148 8.58 -15.15 1.76
N GLY A 149 7.67 -15.41 0.81
CA GLY A 149 6.92 -14.36 0.12
C GLY A 149 7.74 -13.59 -0.91
N ARG A 150 8.89 -14.10 -1.36
CA ARG A 150 9.65 -13.56 -2.49
C ARG A 150 8.98 -13.99 -3.79
N LEU A 151 8.97 -13.08 -4.77
CA LEU A 151 8.36 -13.35 -6.07
C LEU A 151 9.16 -14.39 -6.85
N ILE A 152 8.47 -15.40 -7.35
CA ILE A 152 9.02 -16.37 -8.31
C ILE A 152 8.68 -15.86 -9.71
N VAL A 153 9.67 -15.23 -10.36
CA VAL A 153 9.51 -14.75 -11.74
C VAL A 153 9.70 -15.93 -12.68
N ASP A 154 8.61 -16.40 -13.28
CA ASP A 154 8.62 -17.44 -14.32
C ASP A 154 8.43 -16.77 -15.69
N PRO A 155 9.51 -16.62 -16.51
CA PRO A 155 9.41 -15.97 -17.82
C PRO A 155 8.42 -16.65 -18.77
N SER A 156 8.12 -17.93 -18.58
CA SER A 156 7.16 -18.66 -19.42
C SER A 156 5.71 -18.17 -19.28
N LEU A 157 5.41 -17.43 -18.22
CA LEU A 157 4.11 -16.79 -18.02
C LEU A 157 3.95 -15.50 -18.83
N ILE A 158 5.06 -14.91 -19.32
CA ILE A 158 5.03 -13.73 -20.19
C ILE A 158 5.04 -14.22 -21.64
N THR A 159 3.94 -14.02 -22.34
CA THR A 159 3.74 -14.54 -23.70
C THR A 159 3.34 -13.41 -24.66
N GLU A 160 3.34 -13.64 -25.97
CA GLU A 160 2.85 -12.68 -26.97
C GLU A 160 1.39 -12.25 -26.74
N ARG A 161 0.63 -13.00 -25.95
CA ARG A 161 -0.73 -12.66 -25.54
C ARG A 161 -0.78 -11.72 -24.35
N THR A 162 0.30 -11.60 -23.60
CA THR A 162 0.38 -10.69 -22.45
C THR A 162 0.31 -9.25 -22.95
N LYS A 163 -0.66 -8.47 -22.44
CA LYS A 163 -0.85 -7.06 -22.84
C LYS A 163 -0.42 -6.10 -21.76
N ILE A 164 -0.52 -6.51 -20.50
CA ILE A 164 -0.05 -5.73 -19.37
C ILE A 164 0.43 -6.66 -18.26
N VAL A 165 1.52 -6.24 -17.61
CA VAL A 165 2.02 -6.80 -16.35
C VAL A 165 1.85 -5.74 -15.28
N ALA A 166 1.15 -6.08 -14.18
CA ALA A 166 1.03 -5.20 -13.03
C ALA A 166 1.73 -5.82 -11.83
N VAL A 167 2.68 -5.08 -11.25
CA VAL A 167 3.56 -5.58 -10.18
C VAL A 167 3.73 -4.52 -9.09
N THR A 168 3.68 -4.94 -7.81
CA THR A 168 4.02 -4.03 -6.71
C THR A 168 5.50 -3.70 -6.72
N GLY A 169 5.85 -2.45 -6.45
CA GLY A 169 7.25 -2.02 -6.27
C GLY A 169 7.84 -2.46 -4.93
N GLN A 170 6.97 -2.76 -3.94
CA GLN A 170 7.33 -3.28 -2.62
C GLN A 170 6.09 -3.84 -1.93
N SER A 171 6.18 -5.04 -1.39
CA SER A 171 5.08 -5.66 -0.66
C SER A 171 4.73 -4.88 0.61
N ASN A 172 3.46 -4.56 0.78
CA ASN A 172 2.94 -3.91 1.98
C ASN A 172 2.76 -4.88 3.17
N VAL A 173 3.10 -6.15 3.02
CA VAL A 173 3.04 -7.19 4.06
C VAL A 173 4.43 -7.64 4.44
N THR A 174 5.15 -8.24 3.51
CA THR A 174 6.48 -8.85 3.74
C THR A 174 7.63 -7.86 3.61
N GLY A 175 7.37 -6.67 3.06
CA GLY A 175 8.41 -5.70 2.71
C GLY A 175 9.22 -6.07 1.46
N VAL A 176 9.06 -7.27 0.89
CA VAL A 176 9.82 -7.75 -0.28
C VAL A 176 9.74 -6.77 -1.43
N VAL A 177 10.89 -6.52 -2.04
CA VAL A 177 11.07 -5.69 -3.24
C VAL A 177 11.28 -6.62 -4.42
N PRO A 178 10.30 -6.75 -5.35
CA PRO A 178 10.46 -7.57 -6.54
C PRO A 178 11.38 -6.91 -7.58
N PRO A 179 11.94 -7.68 -8.52
CA PRO A 179 12.84 -7.16 -9.56
C PRO A 179 12.04 -6.49 -10.71
N VAL A 180 11.48 -5.30 -10.45
CA VAL A 180 10.59 -4.59 -11.38
C VAL A 180 11.26 -4.35 -12.74
N ALA A 181 12.52 -3.88 -12.78
CA ALA A 181 13.22 -3.62 -14.03
C ALA A 181 13.44 -4.88 -14.88
N GLU A 182 13.70 -6.04 -14.25
CA GLU A 182 13.80 -7.33 -14.96
C GLU A 182 12.45 -7.75 -15.55
N ILE A 183 11.37 -7.64 -14.75
CA ILE A 183 10.01 -7.94 -15.20
C ILE A 183 9.63 -7.03 -16.38
N THR A 184 9.96 -5.75 -16.29
CA THR A 184 9.70 -4.77 -17.35
C THR A 184 10.40 -5.15 -18.64
N ARG A 185 11.69 -5.48 -18.57
CA ARG A 185 12.44 -5.93 -19.73
C ARG A 185 11.81 -7.17 -20.41
N LEU A 186 11.45 -8.17 -19.62
CA LEU A 186 10.78 -9.37 -20.13
C LEU A 186 9.41 -9.07 -20.76
N ALA A 187 8.63 -8.19 -20.16
CA ALA A 187 7.32 -7.76 -20.68
C ALA A 187 7.46 -7.01 -22.01
N HIS A 188 8.44 -6.11 -22.10
CA HIS A 188 8.68 -5.34 -23.33
C HIS A 188 9.17 -6.20 -24.49
N GLU A 189 9.85 -7.34 -24.25
CA GLU A 189 10.26 -8.29 -25.30
C GLU A 189 9.07 -8.86 -26.07
N VAL A 190 7.88 -8.92 -25.44
CA VAL A 190 6.64 -9.38 -26.07
C VAL A 190 5.66 -8.22 -26.40
N GLY A 191 6.07 -6.97 -26.17
CA GLY A 191 5.25 -5.78 -26.41
C GLY A 191 4.16 -5.53 -25.36
N ALA A 192 4.27 -6.13 -24.17
CA ALA A 192 3.37 -5.89 -23.05
C ALA A 192 3.75 -4.62 -22.29
N LEU A 193 2.75 -3.86 -21.83
CA LEU A 193 2.92 -2.71 -20.94
C LEU A 193 3.21 -3.17 -19.51
N VAL A 194 3.85 -2.29 -18.71
CA VAL A 194 4.10 -2.56 -17.28
C VAL A 194 3.58 -1.42 -16.41
N LEU A 195 2.78 -1.78 -15.39
CA LEU A 195 2.37 -0.89 -14.32
C LEU A 195 3.02 -1.32 -13.01
N ALA A 196 3.79 -0.42 -12.41
CA ALA A 196 4.32 -0.59 -11.06
C ALA A 196 3.41 0.08 -10.02
N ASP A 197 2.97 -0.66 -8.98
CA ASP A 197 2.34 -0.08 -7.80
C ASP A 197 3.44 0.43 -6.86
N GLY A 198 3.68 1.73 -6.90
CA GLY A 198 4.69 2.44 -6.12
C GLY A 198 4.24 2.87 -4.73
N ALA A 199 3.05 2.45 -4.27
CA ALA A 199 2.48 2.92 -3.01
C ALA A 199 3.35 2.65 -1.77
N GLN A 200 4.21 1.63 -1.82
CA GLN A 200 5.16 1.29 -0.74
C GLN A 200 6.63 1.45 -1.16
N SER A 201 6.94 1.78 -2.42
CA SER A 201 8.31 2.01 -2.84
C SER A 201 8.66 3.49 -2.92
N VAL A 202 7.80 4.31 -3.54
CA VAL A 202 8.03 5.75 -3.73
C VAL A 202 8.23 6.52 -2.41
N PRO A 203 7.50 6.23 -1.31
CA PRO A 203 7.75 6.90 -0.03
C PRO A 203 9.09 6.58 0.62
N HIS A 204 9.66 5.41 0.35
CA HIS A 204 10.68 4.78 1.18
C HIS A 204 12.07 4.69 0.54
N ARG A 205 12.15 4.88 -0.78
CA ARG A 205 13.42 4.82 -1.53
C ARG A 205 13.35 5.67 -2.80
N ALA A 206 14.52 6.03 -3.35
CA ALA A 206 14.58 6.65 -4.65
C ALA A 206 13.99 5.73 -5.73
N VAL A 207 13.13 6.28 -6.58
CA VAL A 207 12.52 5.60 -7.72
C VAL A 207 12.83 6.41 -8.97
N ASP A 208 13.34 5.74 -10.01
CA ASP A 208 13.64 6.32 -11.30
C ASP A 208 12.89 5.57 -12.38
N VAL A 209 11.82 6.19 -12.90
CA VAL A 209 10.95 5.56 -13.90
C VAL A 209 11.63 5.32 -15.24
N ARG A 210 12.73 6.05 -15.53
CA ARG A 210 13.53 5.83 -16.74
C ARG A 210 14.43 4.61 -16.59
N SER A 211 15.02 4.43 -15.40
CA SER A 211 15.86 3.26 -15.08
C SER A 211 15.05 1.98 -15.01
N ASP A 212 13.87 2.02 -14.35
CA ASP A 212 12.96 0.88 -14.25
C ASP A 212 12.23 0.61 -15.58
N ASP A 213 12.25 1.57 -16.50
CA ASP A 213 11.66 1.57 -17.86
C ASP A 213 10.14 1.23 -17.86
N VAL A 214 9.45 1.45 -16.73
CA VAL A 214 8.01 1.16 -16.61
C VAL A 214 7.16 2.09 -17.47
N ASP A 215 6.01 1.61 -17.93
CA ASP A 215 5.06 2.41 -18.69
C ASP A 215 4.15 3.23 -17.78
N PHE A 216 3.87 2.70 -16.57
CA PHE A 216 3.06 3.36 -15.55
C PHE A 216 3.63 3.13 -14.16
N LEU A 217 3.54 4.16 -13.31
CA LEU A 217 3.79 4.05 -11.87
C LEU A 217 2.65 4.74 -11.11
N ALA A 218 2.05 4.05 -10.14
CA ALA A 218 0.94 4.57 -9.35
C ALA A 218 1.33 4.68 -7.86
N PHE A 219 1.09 5.83 -7.21
CA PHE A 219 1.29 5.96 -5.77
C PHE A 219 0.31 6.95 -5.12
N SER A 220 0.31 7.02 -3.79
CA SER A 220 -0.57 7.89 -3.01
C SER A 220 0.23 8.83 -2.13
N GLY A 221 -0.09 10.12 -2.15
CA GLY A 221 0.59 11.14 -1.37
C GLY A 221 0.55 10.89 0.14
N HIS A 222 -0.58 10.36 0.65
CA HIS A 222 -0.77 10.16 2.09
C HIS A 222 0.19 9.15 2.74
N LYS A 223 0.94 8.38 1.97
CA LYS A 223 1.96 7.45 2.48
C LYS A 223 3.37 8.04 2.45
N MET A 224 3.56 9.13 1.69
CA MET A 224 4.84 9.82 1.57
C MET A 224 4.79 11.24 2.20
N LEU A 225 4.30 11.35 3.43
CA LEU A 225 4.16 12.57 4.22
C LEU A 225 3.15 13.59 3.66
N GLY A 226 2.63 13.36 2.46
CA GLY A 226 1.69 14.24 1.77
C GLY A 226 0.24 14.07 2.22
N PRO A 227 -0.68 14.88 1.69
CA PRO A 227 -2.09 14.91 2.10
C PRO A 227 -2.86 13.65 1.71
N LEU A 228 -3.99 13.44 2.40
CA LEU A 228 -5.02 12.47 2.02
C LEU A 228 -5.79 12.99 0.80
N GLY A 229 -6.24 12.08 -0.06
CA GLY A 229 -7.10 12.43 -1.20
C GLY A 229 -6.35 12.86 -2.45
N LEU A 230 -5.03 12.74 -2.46
CA LEU A 230 -4.19 12.92 -3.65
C LEU A 230 -3.37 11.66 -3.93
N GLY A 231 -3.37 11.25 -5.18
CA GLY A 231 -2.50 10.23 -5.76
C GLY A 231 -1.87 10.73 -7.04
N VAL A 232 -0.96 9.95 -7.56
CA VAL A 232 -0.23 10.23 -8.79
C VAL A 232 -0.22 8.99 -9.67
N LEU A 233 -0.44 9.20 -10.95
CA LEU A 233 -0.11 8.29 -12.02
C LEU A 233 1.01 8.93 -12.86
N TYR A 234 2.19 8.32 -12.86
CA TYR A 234 3.14 8.51 -13.94
C TYR A 234 2.69 7.61 -15.09
N GLY A 235 2.70 8.12 -16.31
CA GLY A 235 2.52 7.32 -17.52
C GLY A 235 3.48 7.79 -18.61
N ARG A 236 4.16 6.85 -19.28
CA ARG A 236 5.02 7.15 -20.43
C ARG A 236 4.24 7.97 -21.45
N ARG A 237 4.79 9.08 -21.90
CA ARG A 237 4.10 10.06 -22.76
C ARG A 237 3.38 9.41 -23.94
N SER A 238 4.06 8.58 -24.71
CA SER A 238 3.50 7.91 -25.90
C SER A 238 2.35 6.97 -25.56
N VAL A 239 2.37 6.35 -24.36
CA VAL A 239 1.30 5.46 -23.90
C VAL A 239 0.09 6.29 -23.47
N LEU A 240 0.28 7.36 -22.66
CA LEU A 240 -0.82 8.24 -22.26
C LEU A 240 -1.53 8.88 -23.47
N GLU A 241 -0.78 9.28 -24.51
CA GLU A 241 -1.35 9.86 -25.73
C GLU A 241 -2.30 8.89 -26.46
N ALA A 242 -2.02 7.58 -26.40
CA ALA A 242 -2.83 6.54 -27.01
C ALA A 242 -4.08 6.16 -26.19
N LEU A 243 -4.14 6.49 -24.89
CA LEU A 243 -5.23 6.10 -24.02
C LEU A 243 -6.45 7.04 -24.15
N PRO A 244 -7.69 6.50 -24.14
CA PRO A 244 -8.89 7.30 -24.00
C PRO A 244 -9.02 7.90 -22.59
N PRO A 245 -9.84 8.96 -22.40
CA PRO A 245 -10.12 9.49 -21.07
C PRO A 245 -10.82 8.45 -20.19
N PHE A 246 -10.57 8.52 -18.87
CA PHE A 246 -11.21 7.69 -17.85
C PHE A 246 -12.48 8.33 -17.32
N LEU A 247 -12.36 9.51 -16.74
CA LEU A 247 -13.48 10.35 -16.32
C LEU A 247 -13.62 11.49 -17.31
N THR A 248 -14.85 11.89 -17.59
CA THR A 248 -15.13 12.96 -18.54
C THR A 248 -15.91 14.09 -17.87
N GLY A 249 -15.68 15.33 -18.33
CA GLY A 249 -16.32 16.52 -17.78
C GLY A 249 -15.70 17.81 -18.32
N GLY A 250 -15.75 18.85 -17.52
CA GLY A 250 -15.07 20.10 -17.83
C GLY A 250 -13.57 20.01 -17.56
N SER A 251 -12.79 20.97 -18.03
CA SER A 251 -11.32 21.13 -17.98
C SER A 251 -10.53 20.26 -18.96
N MET A 252 -10.97 19.05 -19.24
CA MET A 252 -10.23 18.03 -19.99
C MET A 252 -10.62 17.99 -21.49
N ILE A 253 -11.48 18.89 -21.92
CA ILE A 253 -12.03 18.97 -23.27
C ILE A 253 -11.37 20.08 -24.10
N GLU A 254 -11.17 19.84 -25.39
CA GLU A 254 -10.71 20.82 -26.35
C GLU A 254 -11.90 21.50 -27.07
N VAL A 255 -12.79 20.70 -27.70
CA VAL A 255 -14.02 21.17 -28.34
C VAL A 255 -15.18 20.28 -27.93
N VAL A 256 -16.31 20.90 -27.59
CA VAL A 256 -17.57 20.19 -27.31
C VAL A 256 -18.64 20.65 -28.32
N ARG A 257 -19.26 19.69 -28.97
CA ARG A 257 -20.47 19.85 -29.77
C ARG A 257 -21.54 18.90 -29.24
N MET A 258 -22.76 19.04 -29.70
CA MET A 258 -23.84 18.15 -29.27
C MET A 258 -23.60 16.70 -29.73
N GLU A 259 -22.91 16.52 -30.85
CA GLU A 259 -22.69 15.23 -31.50
C GLU A 259 -21.38 14.57 -31.11
N GLU A 260 -20.38 15.38 -30.71
CA GLU A 260 -19.04 14.88 -30.46
C GLU A 260 -18.23 15.78 -29.51
N THR A 261 -17.20 15.23 -28.89
CA THR A 261 -16.25 15.97 -28.05
C THR A 261 -14.81 15.53 -28.39
N THR A 262 -13.93 16.52 -28.55
CA THR A 262 -12.46 16.28 -28.58
C THR A 262 -11.85 16.64 -27.24
N PHE A 263 -10.73 15.96 -26.90
CA PHE A 263 -10.10 16.03 -25.60
C PHE A 263 -8.71 16.66 -25.70
N LEU A 264 -8.31 17.36 -24.64
CA LEU A 264 -6.96 17.89 -24.50
C LEU A 264 -5.93 16.75 -24.49
N PRO A 265 -4.64 17.06 -24.77
CA PRO A 265 -3.57 16.08 -24.60
C PRO A 265 -3.37 15.73 -23.10
N PRO A 266 -2.63 14.62 -22.78
CA PRO A 266 -2.18 14.39 -21.42
C PRO A 266 -1.29 15.52 -20.90
N PRO A 267 -1.32 15.83 -19.59
CA PRO A 267 -2.08 15.15 -18.53
C PRO A 267 -3.52 15.62 -18.42
N ASP A 268 -3.90 16.75 -19.01
CA ASP A 268 -5.20 17.42 -18.83
C ASP A 268 -6.38 16.51 -19.20
N ARG A 269 -6.21 15.65 -20.22
CA ARG A 269 -7.20 14.62 -20.62
C ARG A 269 -7.71 13.78 -19.48
N PHE A 270 -6.88 13.56 -18.45
CA PHE A 270 -7.18 12.66 -17.33
C PHE A 270 -7.58 13.40 -16.05
N GLU A 271 -7.61 14.74 -16.07
CA GLU A 271 -7.88 15.57 -14.90
C GLU A 271 -9.16 16.41 -15.06
N PRO A 272 -10.35 15.78 -15.08
CA PRO A 272 -11.61 16.49 -15.22
C PRO A 272 -12.00 17.28 -13.98
N GLY A 273 -12.63 18.43 -14.17
CA GLY A 273 -13.17 19.23 -13.07
C GLY A 273 -12.19 20.29 -12.56
N VAL A 274 -12.40 20.74 -11.33
CA VAL A 274 -11.47 21.66 -10.64
C VAL A 274 -10.37 20.84 -9.98
N PRO A 275 -9.09 21.11 -10.29
CA PRO A 275 -8.00 20.33 -9.73
C PRO A 275 -7.83 20.55 -8.22
N PRO A 276 -7.37 19.54 -7.46
CA PRO A 276 -7.16 19.63 -6.02
C PRO A 276 -5.84 20.36 -5.69
N ALA A 277 -5.73 21.63 -6.10
CA ALA A 277 -4.49 22.40 -6.01
C ALA A 277 -3.86 22.44 -4.59
N PRO A 278 -4.61 22.66 -3.48
CA PRO A 278 -4.01 22.66 -2.15
C PRO A 278 -3.38 21.30 -1.80
N LEU A 279 -3.97 20.19 -2.22
CA LEU A 279 -3.39 18.86 -1.98
C LEU A 279 -2.13 18.62 -2.81
N ALA A 280 -2.09 19.13 -4.06
CA ALA A 280 -0.89 19.07 -4.90
C ALA A 280 0.26 19.89 -4.28
N VAL A 281 -0.04 21.08 -3.76
CA VAL A 281 0.93 21.94 -3.04
C VAL A 281 1.43 21.25 -1.77
N GLY A 282 0.56 20.62 -1.00
CA GLY A 282 0.95 19.81 0.17
C GLY A 282 1.85 18.62 -0.21
N LEU A 283 1.59 17.94 -1.33
CA LEU A 283 2.46 16.87 -1.83
C LEU A 283 3.82 17.41 -2.28
N ALA A 284 3.85 18.57 -2.93
CA ALA A 284 5.10 19.23 -3.32
C ALA A 284 5.96 19.57 -2.09
N ALA A 285 5.35 20.07 -1.02
CA ALA A 285 6.04 20.33 0.25
C ALA A 285 6.58 19.02 0.88
N ALA A 286 5.84 17.92 0.77
CA ALA A 286 6.31 16.61 1.22
C ALA A 286 7.53 16.12 0.43
N ILE A 287 7.55 16.34 -0.89
CA ILE A 287 8.68 16.02 -1.76
C ILE A 287 9.90 16.87 -1.39
N ASP A 288 9.71 18.18 -1.18
CA ASP A 288 10.81 19.06 -0.74
C ASP A 288 11.39 18.59 0.60
N TYR A 289 10.53 18.17 1.54
CA TYR A 289 10.94 17.63 2.83
C TYR A 289 11.77 16.35 2.68
N LEU A 290 11.29 15.38 1.89
CA LEU A 290 11.99 14.13 1.62
C LEU A 290 13.33 14.37 0.89
N ASN A 291 13.36 15.27 -0.09
CA ASN A 291 14.60 15.66 -0.79
C ASN A 291 15.61 16.31 0.16
N ALA A 292 15.15 17.11 1.14
CA ALA A 292 16.03 17.71 2.14
C ALA A 292 16.62 16.67 3.09
N LEU A 293 15.91 15.61 3.42
CA LEU A 293 16.42 14.46 4.16
C LEU A 293 17.38 13.61 3.31
N GLY A 294 17.12 13.51 2.01
CA GLY A 294 17.79 12.62 1.06
C GLY A 294 17.22 11.21 1.11
N MET A 295 16.71 10.72 -0.03
CA MET A 295 16.04 9.40 -0.10
C MET A 295 16.96 8.23 0.25
N ASP A 296 18.27 8.34 0.00
CA ASP A 296 19.24 7.33 0.43
C ASP A 296 19.36 7.26 1.97
N ASN A 297 19.30 8.42 2.64
CA ASN A 297 19.30 8.48 4.10
C ASN A 297 18.00 7.93 4.70
N VAL A 298 16.86 8.21 4.04
CA VAL A 298 15.56 7.65 4.42
C VAL A 298 15.61 6.12 4.33
N ALA A 299 16.07 5.58 3.20
CA ALA A 299 16.17 4.14 3.00
C ALA A 299 17.12 3.47 4.02
N ALA A 300 18.29 4.08 4.27
CA ALA A 300 19.26 3.56 5.24
C ALA A 300 18.70 3.55 6.67
N HIS A 301 18.02 4.64 7.10
CA HIS A 301 17.38 4.71 8.41
C HIS A 301 16.31 3.63 8.59
N GLU A 302 15.46 3.42 7.59
CA GLU A 302 14.43 2.39 7.63
C GLU A 302 15.03 0.98 7.59
N GLU A 303 16.13 0.77 6.87
CA GLU A 303 16.85 -0.50 6.84
C GLU A 303 17.42 -0.84 8.23
N GLU A 304 18.03 0.12 8.94
CA GLU A 304 18.51 -0.05 10.30
C GLU A 304 17.39 -0.45 11.27
N LEU A 305 16.25 0.27 11.24
CA LEU A 305 15.08 -0.06 12.06
C LEU A 305 14.51 -1.44 11.71
N THR A 306 14.48 -1.78 10.43
CA THR A 306 14.00 -3.09 9.97
C THR A 306 14.91 -4.21 10.45
N ALA A 307 16.24 -4.07 10.33
CA ALA A 307 17.21 -5.02 10.81
C ALA A 307 17.05 -5.25 12.32
N HIS A 308 16.90 -4.16 13.08
CA HIS A 308 16.69 -4.21 14.53
C HIS A 308 15.39 -4.95 14.88
N ALA A 309 14.27 -4.63 14.20
CA ALA A 309 12.99 -5.29 14.40
C ALA A 309 13.05 -6.80 14.07
N LEU A 310 13.68 -7.16 12.95
CA LEU A 310 13.82 -8.57 12.54
C LEU A 310 14.63 -9.37 13.59
N SER A 311 15.71 -8.77 14.11
CA SER A 311 16.52 -9.39 15.18
C SER A 311 15.70 -9.61 16.44
N LEU A 312 15.07 -8.54 16.98
CA LEU A 312 14.33 -8.61 18.24
C LEU A 312 13.09 -9.52 18.16
N LEU A 313 12.32 -9.44 17.08
CA LEU A 313 11.12 -10.27 16.92
C LEU A 313 11.49 -11.74 16.68
N GLY A 314 12.59 -12.00 15.98
CA GLY A 314 13.10 -13.35 15.74
C GLY A 314 13.54 -14.07 17.02
N GLU A 315 13.92 -13.33 18.07
CA GLU A 315 14.30 -13.86 19.38
C GLU A 315 13.10 -14.14 20.29
N ILE A 316 11.90 -13.66 19.96
CA ILE A 316 10.71 -13.89 20.79
C ILE A 316 10.12 -15.26 20.47
N PRO A 317 10.13 -16.23 21.42
CA PRO A 317 9.56 -17.55 21.19
C PRO A 317 8.09 -17.47 20.77
N GLY A 318 7.71 -18.25 19.76
CA GLY A 318 6.33 -18.27 19.25
C GLY A 318 5.97 -17.09 18.33
N VAL A 319 6.89 -16.19 18.01
CA VAL A 319 6.72 -15.20 16.97
C VAL A 319 7.21 -15.77 15.64
N ARG A 320 6.37 -15.69 14.62
CA ARG A 320 6.71 -16.02 13.23
C ARG A 320 6.67 -14.74 12.40
N ILE A 321 7.79 -14.32 11.85
CA ILE A 321 7.88 -13.22 10.88
C ILE A 321 7.39 -13.73 9.53
N LEU A 322 6.55 -12.93 8.86
CA LEU A 322 6.08 -13.18 7.49
C LEU A 322 6.98 -12.41 6.52
N GLY A 323 7.72 -13.14 5.73
CA GLY A 323 8.71 -12.58 4.82
C GLY A 323 10.15 -12.94 5.19
N PRO A 324 11.12 -12.44 4.40
CA PRO A 324 12.53 -12.66 4.67
C PRO A 324 12.95 -12.11 6.04
N THR A 325 13.88 -12.79 6.68
CA THR A 325 14.45 -12.36 8.00
C THR A 325 15.71 -11.52 7.84
N THR A 326 16.05 -11.14 6.61
CA THR A 326 17.18 -10.24 6.28
C THR A 326 16.65 -8.98 5.60
N THR A 327 17.45 -7.93 5.55
CA THR A 327 17.08 -6.66 4.88
C THR A 327 17.33 -6.67 3.37
N GLN A 328 17.95 -7.72 2.84
CA GLN A 328 18.22 -7.82 1.41
C GLN A 328 16.91 -7.85 0.58
N ASP A 329 16.77 -6.93 -0.37
CA ASP A 329 15.59 -6.76 -1.22
C ASP A 329 14.29 -6.65 -0.39
N ARG A 330 14.36 -5.87 0.70
CA ARG A 330 13.28 -5.70 1.66
C ARG A 330 13.22 -4.27 2.20
N GLY A 331 12.01 -3.70 2.32
CA GLY A 331 11.74 -2.44 3.01
C GLY A 331 11.09 -2.62 4.39
N GLY A 332 10.69 -1.50 5.00
CA GLY A 332 10.34 -1.35 6.42
C GLY A 332 9.00 -1.96 6.89
N ALA A 333 8.35 -2.82 6.10
CA ALA A 333 7.13 -3.51 6.54
C ALA A 333 7.46 -4.86 7.20
N VAL A 334 7.13 -5.03 8.48
CA VAL A 334 7.35 -6.26 9.24
C VAL A 334 6.00 -6.80 9.73
N ALA A 335 5.48 -7.81 9.02
CA ALA A 335 4.29 -8.55 9.43
C ALA A 335 4.70 -9.81 10.20
N PHE A 336 3.92 -10.17 11.22
CA PHE A 336 4.20 -11.31 12.08
C PHE A 336 2.91 -11.91 12.67
N GLU A 337 3.03 -13.16 13.10
CA GLU A 337 2.06 -13.88 13.92
C GLU A 337 2.65 -14.19 15.29
N VAL A 338 1.80 -14.31 16.29
CA VAL A 338 2.17 -14.80 17.63
C VAL A 338 1.40 -16.09 17.90
N GLU A 339 2.11 -17.19 18.14
CA GLU A 339 1.48 -18.50 18.35
C GLU A 339 0.46 -18.44 19.49
N GLY A 340 -0.77 -18.92 19.22
CA GLY A 340 -1.84 -18.98 20.19
C GLY A 340 -2.53 -17.65 20.51
N VAL A 341 -2.15 -16.54 19.87
CA VAL A 341 -2.81 -15.24 20.05
C VAL A 341 -3.29 -14.68 18.71
N HIS A 342 -4.56 -14.31 18.64
CA HIS A 342 -5.10 -13.72 17.41
C HIS A 342 -4.48 -12.33 17.14
N PRO A 343 -4.13 -11.98 15.90
CA PRO A 343 -3.51 -10.69 15.58
C PRO A 343 -4.26 -9.46 16.09
N HIS A 344 -5.60 -9.51 16.09
CA HIS A 344 -6.43 -8.43 16.63
C HIS A 344 -6.18 -8.23 18.14
N ASP A 345 -6.01 -9.31 18.91
CA ASP A 345 -5.76 -9.24 20.34
C ASP A 345 -4.35 -8.71 20.63
N ILE A 346 -3.38 -9.06 19.80
CA ILE A 346 -2.03 -8.43 19.82
C ILE A 346 -2.17 -6.93 19.60
N GLY A 347 -2.90 -6.51 18.54
CA GLY A 347 -3.12 -5.10 18.24
C GLY A 347 -3.78 -4.34 19.39
N GLN A 348 -4.75 -4.96 20.07
CA GLN A 348 -5.43 -4.33 21.22
C GLN A 348 -4.49 -4.13 22.43
N VAL A 349 -3.68 -5.12 22.76
CA VAL A 349 -2.69 -4.99 23.85
C VAL A 349 -1.64 -3.93 23.52
N LEU A 350 -1.17 -3.88 22.28
CA LEU A 350 -0.21 -2.87 21.84
C LEU A 350 -0.81 -1.47 21.89
N ASP A 351 -2.08 -1.30 21.45
CA ASP A 351 -2.80 -0.02 21.51
C ASP A 351 -3.00 0.48 22.96
N ASP A 352 -3.27 -0.44 23.91
CA ASP A 352 -3.34 -0.12 25.33
C ASP A 352 -1.99 0.37 25.91
N LEU A 353 -0.87 0.02 25.27
CA LEU A 353 0.48 0.49 25.56
C LEU A 353 0.91 1.73 24.75
N GLY A 354 0.02 2.28 23.91
CA GLY A 354 0.30 3.44 23.06
C GLY A 354 0.97 3.09 21.73
N ILE A 355 1.11 1.80 21.39
CA ILE A 355 1.78 1.33 20.17
C ILE A 355 0.75 1.05 19.07
N ALA A 356 0.73 1.90 18.06
CA ALA A 356 -0.19 1.80 16.93
C ALA A 356 0.39 0.89 15.83
N VAL A 357 -0.24 -0.26 15.62
CA VAL A 357 0.07 -1.23 14.58
C VAL A 357 -1.19 -1.57 13.78
N ARG A 358 -1.03 -2.20 12.62
CA ARG A 358 -2.15 -2.70 11.83
C ARG A 358 -2.33 -4.21 12.02
N THR A 359 -3.61 -4.66 12.03
CA THR A 359 -3.96 -6.09 12.12
C THR A 359 -4.87 -6.49 10.97
N GLY A 360 -4.86 -7.78 10.61
CA GLY A 360 -5.68 -8.36 9.56
C GLY A 360 -4.87 -8.86 8.37
N HIS A 361 -5.46 -8.84 7.18
CA HIS A 361 -4.81 -9.30 5.93
C HIS A 361 -4.16 -8.17 5.10
N HIS A 362 -4.12 -6.94 5.62
CA HIS A 362 -3.46 -5.76 5.02
C HIS A 362 -3.84 -5.51 3.55
N CYS A 363 -5.07 -5.87 3.14
CA CYS A 363 -5.52 -5.82 1.75
C CYS A 363 -4.68 -6.66 0.78
N ALA A 364 -4.12 -7.79 1.22
CA ALA A 364 -3.32 -8.73 0.45
C ALA A 364 -3.68 -10.19 0.80
N TRP A 365 -4.93 -10.55 0.59
CA TRP A 365 -5.44 -11.90 0.89
C TRP A 365 -4.73 -13.04 0.14
N PRO A 366 -4.43 -12.91 -1.18
CA PRO A 366 -3.71 -13.97 -1.87
C PRO A 366 -2.36 -14.26 -1.23
N LEU A 367 -1.56 -13.23 -0.91
CA LEU A 367 -0.26 -13.38 -0.25
C LEU A 367 -0.39 -14.07 1.12
N HIS A 368 -1.38 -13.69 1.95
CA HIS A 368 -1.61 -14.35 3.24
C HIS A 368 -1.91 -15.84 3.07
N ARG A 369 -2.73 -16.20 2.07
CA ARG A 369 -3.01 -17.62 1.75
C ARG A 369 -1.76 -18.36 1.26
N ALA A 370 -0.95 -17.75 0.41
CA ALA A 370 0.30 -18.33 -0.06
C ALA A 370 1.28 -18.60 1.09
N LEU A 371 1.32 -17.71 2.09
CA LEU A 371 2.12 -17.86 3.31
C LEU A 371 1.47 -18.78 4.38
N GLY A 372 0.28 -19.31 4.11
CA GLY A 372 -0.44 -20.24 5.00
C GLY A 372 -1.04 -19.58 6.23
N VAL A 373 -1.34 -18.27 6.19
CA VAL A 373 -1.90 -17.51 7.30
C VAL A 373 -3.22 -16.85 6.92
N GLN A 374 -4.08 -16.59 7.89
CA GLN A 374 -5.36 -15.91 7.67
C GLN A 374 -5.24 -14.40 7.87
N SER A 375 -4.44 -13.98 8.84
CA SER A 375 -4.23 -12.59 9.21
C SER A 375 -2.93 -12.47 9.97
N SER A 376 -2.39 -11.25 10.06
CA SER A 376 -1.16 -10.95 10.77
C SER A 376 -1.24 -9.61 11.49
N THR A 377 -0.30 -9.34 12.38
CA THR A 377 0.00 -7.99 12.90
C THR A 377 1.16 -7.43 12.08
N ARG A 378 1.10 -6.15 11.72
CA ARG A 378 2.14 -5.50 10.92
C ARG A 378 2.59 -4.21 11.59
N ALA A 379 3.88 -4.07 11.81
CA ALA A 379 4.56 -2.81 12.08
C ALA A 379 5.20 -2.27 10.80
N THR A 380 5.19 -0.96 10.61
CA THR A 380 5.84 -0.27 9.49
C THR A 380 6.54 0.97 10.00
N PHE A 381 7.80 1.13 9.63
CA PHE A 381 8.66 2.22 10.06
C PHE A 381 8.70 3.33 9.01
N TYR A 382 9.08 4.53 9.44
CA TYR A 382 9.32 5.66 8.55
C TYR A 382 10.31 6.66 9.19
N VAL A 383 10.53 7.79 8.54
CA VAL A 383 11.55 8.81 8.86
C VAL A 383 11.58 9.30 10.31
N TYR A 384 10.51 9.13 11.05
CA TYR A 384 10.36 9.62 12.43
C TYR A 384 10.41 8.51 13.48
N ASN A 385 10.56 7.24 13.11
CA ASN A 385 10.62 6.16 14.08
C ASN A 385 12.03 5.98 14.66
N THR A 386 12.12 5.46 15.89
CA THR A 386 13.37 5.27 16.63
C THR A 386 13.57 3.81 17.01
N HIS A 387 14.81 3.44 17.38
CA HIS A 387 15.11 2.12 17.90
C HIS A 387 14.33 1.82 19.19
N ASP A 388 14.19 2.81 20.09
CA ASP A 388 13.42 2.66 21.33
C ASP A 388 11.94 2.30 21.04
N GLU A 389 11.36 2.79 19.96
CA GLU A 389 10.00 2.43 19.54
C GLU A 389 9.92 0.97 19.05
N VAL A 390 10.98 0.46 18.42
CA VAL A 390 11.09 -0.94 18.04
C VAL A 390 11.28 -1.85 19.27
N ASP A 391 12.09 -1.41 20.25
CA ASP A 391 12.25 -2.11 21.53
C ASP A 391 10.91 -2.19 22.29
N ALA A 392 10.15 -1.09 22.31
CA ALA A 392 8.82 -1.03 22.90
C ALA A 392 7.83 -1.99 22.22
N LEU A 393 7.88 -2.12 20.88
CA LEU A 393 7.09 -3.10 20.14
C LEU A 393 7.41 -4.53 20.62
N ALA A 394 8.68 -4.89 20.70
CA ALA A 394 9.10 -6.22 21.13
C ALA A 394 8.65 -6.54 22.56
N GLU A 395 8.78 -5.58 23.50
CA GLU A 395 8.29 -5.75 24.87
C GLU A 395 6.76 -5.79 24.96
N GLY A 396 6.07 -5.01 24.13
CA GLY A 396 4.62 -5.07 23.99
C GLY A 396 4.12 -6.45 23.54
N ILE A 397 4.81 -7.08 22.59
CA ILE A 397 4.50 -8.45 22.14
C ILE A 397 4.71 -9.46 23.29
N ARG A 398 5.83 -9.36 24.04
CA ARG A 398 6.04 -10.20 25.23
C ARG A 398 4.97 -9.98 26.30
N SER A 399 4.51 -8.74 26.47
CA SER A 399 3.39 -8.42 27.37
C SER A 399 2.10 -9.06 26.93
N ALA A 400 1.77 -9.05 25.63
CA ALA A 400 0.62 -9.74 25.09
C ALA A 400 0.70 -11.26 25.33
N GLN A 401 1.86 -11.88 25.11
CA GLN A 401 2.07 -13.30 25.41
C GLN A 401 1.83 -13.62 26.88
N ARG A 402 2.30 -12.79 27.81
CA ARG A 402 2.05 -12.94 29.25
C ARG A 402 0.57 -12.78 29.58
N PHE A 403 -0.09 -11.79 28.99
CA PHE A 403 -1.51 -11.53 29.23
C PHE A 403 -2.41 -12.70 28.81
N PHE A 404 -2.15 -13.29 27.66
CA PHE A 404 -2.88 -14.45 27.15
C PHE A 404 -2.38 -15.79 27.70
N GLN A 405 -1.42 -15.78 28.65
CA GLN A 405 -0.83 -16.98 29.27
C GLN A 405 -0.24 -17.96 28.25
N VAL A 406 0.19 -17.47 27.11
CA VAL A 406 0.93 -18.24 26.10
C VAL A 406 2.36 -18.40 26.62
N LEU A 407 2.50 -19.18 27.71
CA LEU A 407 3.82 -19.53 28.25
C LEU A 407 4.38 -20.61 27.33
N TRP A 408 5.42 -20.24 26.58
CA TRP A 408 6.22 -21.20 25.84
C TRP A 408 6.87 -22.16 26.84
N ASN A 409 6.29 -23.35 26.99
CA ASN A 409 6.89 -24.43 27.77
C ASN A 409 7.96 -25.11 26.91
N SER A 410 9.19 -24.69 27.02
CA SER A 410 10.38 -25.28 26.37
C SER A 410 10.60 -26.78 26.70
N SER A 411 9.70 -27.40 27.49
CA SER A 411 9.76 -28.78 27.91
C SER A 411 8.84 -29.75 27.15
N ARG A 412 8.19 -29.33 26.05
CA ARG A 412 7.34 -30.23 25.25
C ARG A 412 8.02 -30.95 24.10
N CYS A 413 9.31 -31.10 24.13
CA CYS A 413 10.01 -31.96 23.17
C CYS A 413 10.48 -33.26 23.89
N THR A 414 9.56 -34.09 24.33
CA THR A 414 9.68 -35.57 24.49
C THR A 414 8.40 -36.12 25.13
N ARG A 415 7.38 -36.43 24.34
CA ARG A 415 6.46 -37.49 24.68
C ARG A 415 6.32 -38.40 23.47
N THR A 416 7.16 -39.42 23.46
CA THR A 416 6.87 -40.66 22.73
C THR A 416 5.60 -41.27 23.30
N SER A 417 4.57 -41.30 22.49
CA SER A 417 3.31 -41.98 22.79
C SER A 417 3.51 -43.49 22.74
N SER A 418 3.63 -44.13 23.91
CA SER A 418 3.37 -45.56 24.05
C SER A 418 1.86 -45.75 24.31
N TRP A 419 1.16 -46.14 23.28
CA TRP A 419 -0.22 -46.62 23.42
C TRP A 419 -0.18 -48.10 23.86
N THR A 420 -0.49 -48.36 25.14
CA THR A 420 -0.83 -49.71 25.59
C THR A 420 -2.34 -49.86 25.57
N THR A 421 -2.78 -50.75 24.73
CA THR A 421 -4.18 -51.24 24.61
C THR A 421 -4.54 -52.06 25.84
N THR A 422 -5.56 -51.68 26.60
CA THR A 422 -6.23 -52.62 27.53
C THR A 422 -7.73 -52.27 27.68
N GLY A 423 -8.54 -53.22 27.23
CA GLY A 423 -9.77 -53.69 27.91
C GLY A 423 -11.06 -52.88 27.80
N ILE A 424 -11.90 -53.33 26.90
CA ILE A 424 -13.33 -53.08 26.77
C ILE A 424 -14.10 -53.47 28.06
N ARG A 425 -14.97 -52.59 28.57
CA ARG A 425 -16.21 -53.00 29.22
C ARG A 425 -17.36 -52.07 28.87
N THR A 426 -18.37 -52.66 28.23
CA THR A 426 -19.66 -52.09 27.91
C THR A 426 -20.55 -52.03 29.12
N THR A 427 -21.24 -50.91 29.38
CA THR A 427 -22.52 -50.88 30.06
C THR A 427 -23.45 -49.88 29.36
N ARG A 428 -24.60 -50.42 28.90
CA ARG A 428 -25.76 -49.66 28.38
C ARG A 428 -26.43 -48.95 29.53
N VAL A 429 -26.81 -47.68 29.34
CA VAL A 429 -27.97 -47.07 29.97
C VAL A 429 -28.71 -46.24 28.92
N SER A 430 -29.98 -46.57 28.84
CA SER A 430 -31.00 -46.04 27.95
C SER A 430 -31.57 -44.69 28.45
N GLY A 431 -31.98 -43.82 27.49
CA GLY A 431 -33.13 -42.95 27.60
C GLY A 431 -32.85 -41.46 27.78
N ILE A 432 -33.23 -40.70 26.87
CA ILE A 432 -34.31 -39.67 26.81
C ILE A 432 -33.96 -38.66 25.68
N ARG A 433 -34.86 -38.58 24.73
CA ARG A 433 -34.89 -37.55 23.66
C ARG A 433 -35.46 -36.27 24.22
N THR A 434 -34.85 -35.12 23.90
CA THR A 434 -35.61 -33.87 23.78
C THR A 434 -34.91 -32.99 22.73
N THR A 435 -35.64 -32.71 21.67
CA THR A 435 -35.33 -31.70 20.64
C THR A 435 -35.77 -30.32 21.11
N PRO A 436 -35.02 -29.24 20.85
CA PRO A 436 -35.62 -27.92 20.85
C PRO A 436 -35.97 -27.49 19.41
N ARG A 437 -37.21 -27.06 19.23
CA ARG A 437 -37.78 -26.45 18.04
C ARG A 437 -37.18 -25.05 17.84
N CYS A 438 -36.80 -24.79 16.62
CA CYS A 438 -36.49 -23.44 16.11
C CYS A 438 -37.83 -22.76 15.78
N THR A 439 -38.13 -21.61 16.40
CA THR A 439 -39.27 -20.76 16.04
C THR A 439 -38.77 -19.57 15.24
N THR A 440 -39.13 -19.49 13.98
CA THR A 440 -39.05 -18.34 13.10
C THR A 440 -40.10 -17.30 13.52
N SER A 441 -39.64 -16.07 13.79
CA SER A 441 -40.50 -14.91 13.97
C SER A 441 -40.28 -13.96 12.78
N THR A 442 -41.23 -13.88 11.89
CA THR A 442 -41.44 -12.88 10.86
C THR A 442 -42.02 -11.60 11.47
N ARG A 443 -41.45 -10.44 11.15
CA ARG A 443 -42.10 -9.14 11.33
C ARG A 443 -42.24 -8.44 9.97
N PRO A 444 -43.39 -7.74 9.76
CA PRO A 444 -43.76 -7.21 8.46
C PRO A 444 -43.17 -5.82 8.17
N ALA A 445 -43.07 -5.53 6.86
CA ALA A 445 -42.69 -4.26 6.30
C ALA A 445 -43.70 -3.14 6.66
N ALA A 446 -43.21 -1.95 6.96
CA ALA A 446 -43.97 -0.71 6.98
C ALA A 446 -43.42 0.25 5.90
N THR A 447 -44.26 0.60 4.96
CA THR A 447 -44.22 1.66 3.96
C THR A 447 -44.19 3.04 4.62
N ARG A 448 -43.19 3.85 4.25
CA ARG A 448 -43.32 5.23 3.73
C ARG A 448 -42.01 5.72 3.20
#